data_8006efcca7edd88dc8824e6b88188c9b
#
_entry.id   8006efcca7edd88dc8824e6b88188c9b
#
_cell.length_a   1.000
_cell.length_b   1.000
_cell.length_c   1.000
_cell.angle_alpha   90.00
_cell.angle_beta   90.00
_cell.angle_gamma   90.00
#
_symmetry.space_group_name_H-M   'P 1'
#
loop_
_entity.id
_entity.type
_entity.pdbx_description
1 polymer ?
#
loop_
_entity_poly.entity_id
_entity_poly.type
_entity_poly.pdbx_seq_one_letter_code
_entity_poly.pdbx_strand_id
1 'polypeptide(L)'
;MTIHTIGPTRMVVYFTPAELRDRGCTAETLDEERAAPLVRRALREEGIAAEGKMEIDAFPSDCGLLLFVHLTPPGRQWFSFGGLEELLAAAQGGGVPPEDAVLCWYGDRWWLSLPPEEKRWGHILSEFGRPERERPALDAALREYGAVIFPQRAFSRLLAYFPRN
;
A
#
# COMPACT_ATOMS: atom_id res chain seq x y z
N MET A 1 -25.02 3.83 5.35
CA MET A 1 -23.81 3.00 5.13
C MET A 1 -22.95 3.03 6.38
N THR A 2 -22.43 1.90 6.78
CA THR A 2 -21.57 1.79 7.97
C THR A 2 -20.29 1.04 7.56
N ILE A 3 -19.12 1.57 7.93
CA ILE A 3 -17.82 0.94 7.68
C ILE A 3 -17.15 0.71 9.03
N HIS A 4 -16.74 -0.53 9.27
CA HIS A 4 -15.93 -0.92 10.42
C HIS A 4 -14.59 -1.50 9.95
N THR A 5 -13.50 -0.87 10.31
CA THR A 5 -12.16 -1.39 10.05
C THR A 5 -11.78 -2.40 11.12
N ILE A 6 -11.38 -3.61 10.71
CA ILE A 6 -10.90 -4.68 11.61
C ILE A 6 -9.37 -4.66 11.69
N GLY A 7 -8.73 -3.93 10.80
CA GLY A 7 -7.28 -3.79 10.70
C GLY A 7 -6.91 -2.93 9.48
N PRO A 8 -5.63 -2.83 9.15
CA PRO A 8 -5.17 -1.94 8.07
C PRO A 8 -5.67 -2.35 6.68
N THR A 9 -6.01 -3.63 6.50
CA THR A 9 -6.40 -4.21 5.21
C THR A 9 -7.74 -4.92 5.21
N ARG A 10 -8.42 -5.01 6.37
CA ARG A 10 -9.69 -5.71 6.51
C ARG A 10 -10.75 -4.80 7.06
N MET A 11 -11.94 -4.84 6.47
CA MET A 11 -13.06 -4.04 6.90
C MET A 11 -14.39 -4.74 6.62
N VAL A 12 -15.40 -4.32 7.34
CA VAL A 12 -16.79 -4.71 7.13
C VAL A 12 -17.54 -3.48 6.66
N VAL A 13 -18.25 -3.61 5.56
CA VAL A 13 -19.10 -2.56 4.98
C VAL A 13 -20.52 -3.05 4.98
N TYR A 14 -21.42 -2.25 5.52
CA TYR A 14 -22.84 -2.53 5.53
C TYR A 14 -23.63 -1.45 4.79
N PHE A 15 -24.48 -1.89 3.86
CA PHE A 15 -25.44 -1.05 3.16
C PHE A 15 -26.87 -1.44 3.52
N THR A 16 -27.66 -0.45 3.87
CA THR A 16 -29.11 -0.63 4.02
C THR A 16 -29.78 -0.81 2.66
N PRO A 17 -30.99 -1.39 2.58
CA PRO A 17 -31.73 -1.50 1.31
C PRO A 17 -32.04 -0.15 0.65
N ALA A 18 -32.23 0.91 1.44
CA ALA A 18 -32.44 2.25 0.93
C ALA A 18 -31.20 2.79 0.23
N GLU A 19 -30.03 2.66 0.85
CA GLU A 19 -28.74 3.10 0.30
C GLU A 19 -28.33 2.32 -0.96
N LEU A 20 -28.68 1.05 -1.06
CA LEU A 20 -28.48 0.25 -2.27
C LEU A 20 -29.37 0.77 -3.41
N ARG A 21 -30.66 1.03 -3.15
CA ARG A 21 -31.57 1.59 -4.12
C ARG A 21 -31.15 2.96 -4.62
N ASP A 22 -30.66 3.83 -3.75
CA ASP A 22 -30.15 5.16 -4.12
C ASP A 22 -28.92 5.07 -5.04
N ARG A 23 -28.22 3.94 -4.98
CA ARG A 23 -27.08 3.61 -5.85
C ARG A 23 -27.47 2.77 -7.08
N GLY A 24 -28.77 2.54 -7.28
CA GLY A 24 -29.32 1.80 -8.43
C GLY A 24 -29.08 0.29 -8.39
N CYS A 25 -28.91 -0.29 -7.20
CA CYS A 25 -28.67 -1.72 -7.02
C CYS A 25 -29.53 -2.32 -5.88
N THR A 26 -29.59 -3.65 -5.84
CA THR A 26 -30.21 -4.42 -4.75
C THR A 26 -29.18 -5.41 -4.19
N ALA A 27 -29.41 -5.91 -3.00
CA ALA A 27 -28.50 -6.88 -2.37
C ALA A 27 -28.36 -8.17 -3.21
N GLU A 28 -29.40 -8.58 -3.91
CA GLU A 28 -29.44 -9.79 -4.74
C GLU A 28 -28.71 -9.63 -6.09
N THR A 29 -28.60 -8.42 -6.61
CA THR A 29 -27.97 -8.13 -7.92
C THR A 29 -26.51 -7.77 -7.83
N LEU A 30 -25.96 -7.64 -6.62
CA LEU A 30 -24.56 -7.33 -6.36
C LEU A 30 -23.76 -8.63 -6.17
N ASP A 31 -23.10 -9.03 -7.25
CA ASP A 31 -22.00 -10.00 -7.22
C ASP A 31 -20.68 -9.31 -6.78
N GLU A 32 -19.64 -10.10 -6.55
CA GLU A 32 -18.33 -9.60 -6.10
C GLU A 32 -17.73 -8.56 -7.06
N GLU A 33 -17.90 -8.74 -8.37
CA GLU A 33 -17.36 -7.84 -9.41
C GLU A 33 -18.05 -6.47 -9.38
N ARG A 34 -19.36 -6.44 -9.17
CA ARG A 34 -20.16 -5.21 -9.10
C ARG A 34 -20.04 -4.54 -7.73
N ALA A 35 -19.79 -5.29 -6.68
CA ALA A 35 -19.57 -4.75 -5.34
C ALA A 35 -18.27 -3.94 -5.23
N ALA A 36 -17.21 -4.35 -5.94
CA ALA A 36 -15.90 -3.69 -5.83
C ALA A 36 -15.91 -2.19 -6.19
N PRO A 37 -16.49 -1.72 -7.30
CA PRO A 37 -16.61 -0.29 -7.60
C PRO A 37 -17.44 0.47 -6.55
N LEU A 38 -18.52 -0.14 -6.06
CA LEU A 38 -19.39 0.44 -5.03
C LEU A 38 -18.62 0.65 -3.73
N VAL A 39 -17.90 -0.38 -3.28
CA VAL A 39 -17.08 -0.33 -2.06
C VAL A 39 -15.95 0.68 -2.21
N ARG A 40 -15.22 0.70 -3.33
CA ARG A 40 -14.14 1.68 -3.57
C ARG A 40 -14.64 3.12 -3.50
N ARG A 41 -15.83 3.37 -4.05
CA ARG A 41 -16.46 4.69 -3.97
C ARG A 41 -16.80 5.03 -2.53
N ALA A 42 -17.42 4.11 -1.81
CA ALA A 42 -17.80 4.27 -0.42
C ALA A 42 -16.58 4.55 0.48
N LEU A 43 -15.48 3.80 0.31
CA LEU A 43 -14.25 4.01 1.05
C LEU A 43 -13.62 5.38 0.79
N ARG A 44 -13.63 5.84 -0.47
CA ARG A 44 -13.15 7.17 -0.83
C ARG A 44 -13.99 8.29 -0.22
N GLU A 45 -15.31 8.13 -0.17
CA GLU A 45 -16.23 9.09 0.47
C GLU A 45 -15.90 9.25 1.98
N GLU A 46 -15.41 8.19 2.63
CA GLU A 46 -14.97 8.19 4.03
C GLU A 46 -13.47 8.50 4.21
N GLY A 47 -12.76 8.85 3.15
CA GLY A 47 -11.32 9.16 3.21
C GLY A 47 -10.41 7.96 3.44
N ILE A 48 -10.91 6.74 3.22
CA ILE A 48 -10.14 5.50 3.37
C ILE A 48 -9.47 5.15 2.05
N ALA A 49 -8.15 4.95 2.08
CA ALA A 49 -7.40 4.52 0.91
C ALA A 49 -7.87 3.11 0.47
N ALA A 50 -8.25 2.97 -0.80
CA ALA A 50 -8.80 1.75 -1.38
C ALA A 50 -7.99 1.25 -2.59
N GLU A 51 -6.68 1.45 -2.54
CA GLU A 51 -5.75 1.02 -3.59
C GLU A 51 -5.40 -0.45 -3.46
N GLY A 52 -5.03 -1.07 -4.60
CA GLY A 52 -4.64 -2.48 -4.66
C GLY A 52 -5.78 -3.41 -5.02
N LYS A 53 -5.51 -4.71 -4.86
CA LYS A 53 -6.49 -5.78 -5.12
C LYS A 53 -7.52 -5.79 -3.99
N MET A 54 -8.78 -5.92 -4.35
CA MET A 54 -9.89 -6.02 -3.40
C MET A 54 -10.56 -7.39 -3.56
N GLU A 55 -10.68 -8.11 -2.47
CA GLU A 55 -11.44 -9.35 -2.35
C GLU A 55 -12.65 -9.05 -1.46
N ILE A 56 -13.83 -9.48 -1.89
CA ILE A 56 -15.10 -9.15 -1.22
C ILE A 56 -15.91 -10.43 -1.06
N ASP A 57 -16.30 -10.72 0.17
CA ASP A 57 -17.31 -11.72 0.47
C ASP A 57 -18.63 -11.00 0.76
N ALA A 58 -19.68 -11.29 -0.03
CA ALA A 58 -20.96 -10.62 0.05
C ALA A 58 -22.02 -11.49 0.73
N PHE A 59 -22.71 -10.95 1.70
CA PHE A 59 -23.77 -11.59 2.45
C PHE A 59 -25.07 -10.78 2.35
N PRO A 60 -25.89 -11.06 1.31
CA PRO A 60 -27.19 -10.40 1.14
C PRO A 60 -28.19 -10.89 2.18
N SER A 61 -29.07 -9.99 2.62
CA SER A 61 -30.19 -10.28 3.51
C SER A 61 -31.34 -9.29 3.27
N ASP A 62 -32.50 -9.58 3.80
CA ASP A 62 -33.68 -8.67 3.76
C ASP A 62 -33.38 -7.32 4.44
N CYS A 63 -32.46 -7.30 5.38
CA CYS A 63 -32.04 -6.09 6.09
C CYS A 63 -31.03 -5.24 5.33
N GLY A 64 -30.42 -5.77 4.25
CA GLY A 64 -29.41 -5.08 3.48
C GLY A 64 -28.27 -6.01 3.02
N LEU A 65 -27.11 -5.43 2.75
CA LEU A 65 -25.93 -6.12 2.25
C LEU A 65 -24.76 -5.93 3.23
N LEU A 66 -24.24 -7.02 3.74
CA LEU A 66 -23.00 -7.06 4.53
C LEU A 66 -21.87 -7.54 3.64
N LEU A 67 -20.78 -6.80 3.61
CA LEU A 67 -19.59 -7.10 2.83
C LEU A 67 -18.37 -7.21 3.75
N PHE A 68 -17.66 -8.33 3.67
CA PHE A 68 -16.31 -8.44 4.21
C PHE A 68 -15.33 -8.09 3.09
N VAL A 69 -14.52 -7.07 3.33
CA VAL A 69 -13.60 -6.53 2.35
C VAL A 69 -12.17 -6.74 2.82
N HIS A 70 -11.37 -7.39 1.99
CA HIS A 70 -9.94 -7.53 2.18
C HIS A 70 -9.20 -6.78 1.07
N LEU A 71 -8.42 -5.77 1.44
CA LEU A 71 -7.56 -5.02 0.55
C LEU A 71 -6.15 -5.60 0.60
N THR A 72 -5.63 -6.00 -0.55
CA THR A 72 -4.21 -6.30 -0.71
C THR A 72 -3.56 -5.07 -1.34
N PRO A 73 -2.75 -4.30 -0.59
CA PRO A 73 -2.06 -3.14 -1.14
C PRO A 73 -1.21 -3.53 -2.35
N PRO A 74 -0.97 -2.63 -3.30
CA PRO A 74 -0.07 -2.91 -4.41
C PRO A 74 1.29 -3.30 -3.84
N GLY A 75 1.90 -4.34 -4.43
CA GLY A 75 3.23 -4.79 -4.05
C GLY A 75 4.24 -3.67 -4.20
N ARG A 76 5.16 -3.54 -3.25
CA ARG A 76 6.26 -2.58 -3.33
C ARG A 76 7.52 -3.27 -3.84
N GLN A 77 8.36 -2.54 -4.56
CA GLN A 77 9.70 -2.98 -4.86
C GLN A 77 10.58 -2.74 -3.63
N TRP A 78 11.30 -3.73 -3.18
CA TRP A 78 12.20 -3.62 -2.05
C TRP A 78 13.66 -3.80 -2.48
N PHE A 79 14.52 -2.97 -1.91
CA PHE A 79 15.97 -3.00 -2.12
C PHE A 79 16.66 -2.99 -0.78
N SER A 80 17.63 -3.89 -0.60
CA SER A 80 18.44 -3.95 0.62
C SER A 80 19.86 -3.42 0.38
N PHE A 81 20.36 -2.69 1.37
CA PHE A 81 21.70 -2.11 1.37
C PHE A 81 22.45 -2.55 2.62
N GLY A 82 23.73 -2.89 2.45
CA GLY A 82 24.59 -3.29 3.56
C GLY A 82 25.07 -2.12 4.41
N GLY A 83 25.23 -0.95 3.80
CA GLY A 83 25.72 0.24 4.44
C GLY A 83 24.94 1.51 4.06
N LEU A 84 25.07 2.54 4.89
CA LEU A 84 24.48 3.85 4.64
C LEU A 84 25.13 4.54 3.42
N GLU A 85 26.41 4.30 3.17
CA GLU A 85 27.15 4.87 2.06
C GLU A 85 26.60 4.43 0.69
N GLU A 86 26.26 3.15 0.55
CA GLU A 86 25.60 2.60 -0.65
C GLU A 86 24.24 3.24 -0.88
N LEU A 87 23.47 3.40 0.18
CA LEU A 87 22.16 4.03 0.14
C LEU A 87 22.25 5.52 -0.24
N LEU A 88 23.23 6.24 0.30
CA LEU A 88 23.48 7.65 -0.04
C LEU A 88 23.96 7.80 -1.48
N ALA A 89 24.84 6.92 -1.97
CA ALA A 89 25.27 6.90 -3.35
C ALA A 89 24.09 6.70 -4.31
N ALA A 90 23.19 5.76 -3.98
CA ALA A 90 21.98 5.53 -4.72
C ALA A 90 21.06 6.78 -4.73
N ALA A 91 20.87 7.41 -3.57
CA ALA A 91 20.06 8.61 -3.42
C ALA A 91 20.59 9.79 -4.26
N GLN A 92 21.91 9.85 -4.45
CA GLN A 92 22.59 10.90 -5.22
C GLN A 92 22.64 10.63 -6.73
N GLY A 93 22.48 9.37 -7.14
CA GLY A 93 22.63 8.94 -8.53
C GLY A 93 21.46 9.25 -9.45
N GLY A 94 20.32 9.61 -8.90
CA GLY A 94 19.09 9.80 -9.67
C GLY A 94 18.61 11.24 -9.75
N GLY A 95 17.83 11.68 -10.65
CA GLY A 95 17.23 13.01 -10.75
C GLY A 95 16.20 13.30 -9.62
N VAL A 96 14.98 13.71 -9.97
CA VAL A 96 13.91 13.97 -8.99
C VAL A 96 13.54 12.66 -8.29
N PRO A 97 13.69 12.59 -6.95
CA PRO A 97 13.41 11.36 -6.22
C PRO A 97 11.89 11.16 -6.04
N PRO A 98 11.42 9.89 -6.03
CA PRO A 98 10.02 9.60 -5.76
C PRO A 98 9.63 10.00 -4.33
N GLU A 99 8.48 10.65 -4.21
CA GLU A 99 7.97 11.08 -2.90
C GLU A 99 7.50 9.91 -2.05
N ASP A 100 7.00 8.83 -2.69
CA ASP A 100 6.49 7.64 -2.03
C ASP A 100 7.59 6.57 -1.80
N ALA A 101 8.79 7.00 -1.46
CA ALA A 101 9.88 6.13 -1.04
C ALA A 101 9.87 5.97 0.49
N VAL A 102 9.93 4.73 0.96
CA VAL A 102 9.96 4.37 2.39
C VAL A 102 11.30 3.77 2.75
N LEU A 103 11.89 4.21 3.87
CA LEU A 103 13.12 3.66 4.41
C LEU A 103 12.87 2.98 5.75
N CYS A 104 13.33 1.74 5.85
CA CYS A 104 13.27 0.93 7.08
C CYS A 104 14.66 0.39 7.44
N TRP A 105 14.84 0.05 8.72
CA TRP A 105 15.96 -0.72 9.22
C TRP A 105 15.45 -2.05 9.77
N TYR A 106 16.01 -3.17 9.30
CA TYR A 106 15.64 -4.50 9.76
C TYR A 106 16.76 -5.51 9.48
N GLY A 107 17.08 -6.37 10.43
CA GLY A 107 18.07 -7.43 10.28
C GLY A 107 19.45 -6.91 9.88
N ASP A 108 19.92 -5.84 10.53
CA ASP A 108 21.20 -5.18 10.29
C ASP A 108 21.41 -4.69 8.84
N ARG A 109 20.31 -4.34 8.16
CA ARG A 109 20.32 -3.83 6.80
C ARG A 109 19.34 -2.66 6.64
N TRP A 110 19.68 -1.79 5.70
CA TRP A 110 18.79 -0.76 5.22
C TRP A 110 17.86 -1.32 4.15
N TRP A 111 16.59 -1.01 4.25
CA TRP A 111 15.56 -1.43 3.31
C TRP A 111 14.85 -0.22 2.76
N LEU A 112 14.92 -0.05 1.44
CA LEU A 112 14.21 1.02 0.74
C LEU A 112 13.13 0.40 -0.14
N SER A 113 11.93 0.95 -0.06
CA SER A 113 10.85 0.52 -0.94
C SER A 113 10.38 1.63 -1.85
N LEU A 114 9.97 1.22 -3.05
CA LEU A 114 9.38 2.06 -4.07
C LEU A 114 8.03 1.50 -4.53
N PRO A 115 7.11 2.35 -5.03
CA PRO A 115 5.98 1.88 -5.81
C PRO A 115 6.42 1.06 -7.02
N PRO A 116 5.62 0.08 -7.48
CA PRO A 116 6.00 -0.82 -8.57
C PRO A 116 6.15 -0.13 -9.93
N GLU A 117 5.54 1.05 -10.11
CA GLU A 117 5.62 1.89 -11.30
C GLU A 117 6.95 2.65 -11.43
N GLU A 118 7.70 2.82 -10.34
CA GLU A 118 8.97 3.56 -10.29
C GLU A 118 10.14 2.75 -10.88
N LYS A 119 10.01 2.38 -12.15
CA LYS A 119 10.98 1.51 -12.85
C LYS A 119 12.37 2.12 -12.98
N ARG A 120 12.44 3.43 -13.27
CA ARG A 120 13.72 4.13 -13.43
C ARG A 120 14.52 4.09 -12.13
N TRP A 121 13.89 4.44 -11.02
CA TRP A 121 14.53 4.39 -9.71
C TRP A 121 14.86 2.97 -9.29
N GLY A 122 14.00 2.00 -9.63
CA GLY A 122 14.30 0.60 -9.44
C GLY A 122 15.59 0.14 -10.11
N HIS A 123 15.86 0.58 -11.34
CA HIS A 123 17.14 0.32 -12.02
C HIS A 123 18.31 0.96 -11.30
N ILE A 124 18.22 2.24 -10.93
CA ILE A 124 19.29 2.95 -10.21
C ILE A 124 19.60 2.25 -8.89
N LEU A 125 18.57 1.91 -8.10
CA LEU A 125 18.79 1.22 -6.81
C LEU A 125 19.41 -0.15 -6.97
N SER A 126 19.14 -0.84 -8.07
CA SER A 126 19.74 -2.16 -8.38
C SER A 126 21.25 -2.10 -8.64
N GLU A 127 21.79 -0.92 -8.96
CA GLU A 127 23.24 -0.73 -9.16
C GLU A 127 23.99 -0.63 -7.82
N PHE A 128 23.33 -0.17 -6.77
CA PHE A 128 23.93 0.09 -5.45
C PHE A 128 23.50 -0.91 -4.37
N GLY A 129 22.30 -1.47 -4.50
CA GLY A 129 21.70 -2.40 -3.56
C GLY A 129 21.22 -3.68 -4.22
N ARG A 130 20.69 -4.57 -3.42
CA ARG A 130 20.12 -5.83 -3.90
C ARG A 130 18.61 -5.69 -4.06
N PRO A 131 18.06 -5.87 -5.27
CA PRO A 131 16.63 -5.96 -5.45
C PRO A 131 16.12 -7.28 -4.85
N GLU A 132 15.13 -7.18 -3.98
CA GLU A 132 14.44 -8.34 -3.43
C GLU A 132 13.17 -8.60 -4.27
N ARG A 133 13.21 -9.68 -5.03
CA ARG A 133 12.08 -10.08 -5.87
C ARG A 133 11.11 -10.93 -5.05
N GLU A 134 9.85 -10.55 -5.11
CA GLU A 134 8.68 -11.33 -4.70
C GLU A 134 8.82 -12.16 -3.39
N ARG A 135 8.95 -11.46 -2.27
CA ARG A 135 8.80 -12.08 -0.96
C ARG A 135 7.61 -11.45 -0.23
N PRO A 136 6.39 -11.98 -0.40
CA PRO A 136 5.22 -11.48 0.35
C PRO A 136 5.46 -11.45 1.87
N ALA A 137 6.21 -12.45 2.37
CA ALA A 137 6.62 -12.52 3.76
C ALA A 137 7.57 -11.38 4.18
N LEU A 138 8.40 -10.86 3.29
CA LEU A 138 9.30 -9.76 3.57
C LEU A 138 8.54 -8.45 3.81
N ASP A 139 7.57 -8.13 2.96
CA ASP A 139 6.74 -6.92 3.12
C ASP A 139 6.00 -6.95 4.46
N ALA A 140 5.44 -8.10 4.82
CA ALA A 140 4.79 -8.31 6.11
C ALA A 140 5.80 -8.18 7.28
N ALA A 141 6.96 -8.80 7.18
CA ALA A 141 8.00 -8.74 8.22
C ALA A 141 8.54 -7.33 8.41
N LEU A 142 8.78 -6.59 7.33
CA LEU A 142 9.24 -5.20 7.41
C LEU A 142 8.20 -4.26 8.02
N ARG A 143 6.91 -4.52 7.76
CA ARG A 143 5.82 -3.75 8.37
C ARG A 143 5.65 -4.06 9.86
N GLU A 144 5.86 -5.31 10.25
CA GLU A 144 5.64 -5.77 11.63
C GLU A 144 6.87 -5.56 12.53
N TYR A 145 8.07 -5.84 12.02
CA TYR A 145 9.30 -5.87 12.81
C TYR A 145 10.33 -4.83 12.38
N GLY A 146 10.15 -4.18 11.23
CA GLY A 146 11.07 -3.16 10.75
C GLY A 146 10.92 -1.85 11.50
N ALA A 147 12.04 -1.22 11.84
CA ALA A 147 12.03 0.17 12.29
C ALA A 147 11.86 1.09 11.09
N VAL A 148 10.71 1.76 10.96
CA VAL A 148 10.47 2.75 9.93
C VAL A 148 11.25 4.00 10.25
N ILE A 149 12.26 4.30 9.44
CA ILE A 149 13.11 5.50 9.58
C ILE A 149 12.43 6.70 8.89
N PHE A 150 12.01 6.51 7.64
CA PHE A 150 11.26 7.51 6.89
C PHE A 150 10.06 6.86 6.22
N PRO A 151 8.82 7.19 6.64
CA PRO A 151 7.60 6.58 6.09
C PRO A 151 7.26 7.10 4.68
N GLN A 152 7.90 8.20 4.25
CA GLN A 152 7.77 8.83 2.93
C GLN A 152 8.94 9.75 2.67
N ARG A 153 9.18 10.10 1.40
CA ARG A 153 10.25 11.02 0.96
C ARG A 153 11.63 10.61 1.44
N ALA A 154 11.89 9.30 1.48
CA ALA A 154 13.11 8.77 2.07
C ALA A 154 14.38 9.40 1.49
N PHE A 155 14.45 9.58 0.17
CA PHE A 155 15.61 10.17 -0.49
C PHE A 155 15.81 11.65 -0.13
N SER A 156 14.74 12.44 -0.20
CA SER A 156 14.81 13.88 0.12
C SER A 156 15.23 14.10 1.57
N ARG A 157 14.73 13.24 2.47
CA ARG A 157 15.12 13.30 3.90
C ARG A 157 16.55 12.84 4.12
N LEU A 158 16.98 11.74 3.48
CA LEU A 158 18.38 11.31 3.54
C LEU A 158 19.35 12.40 3.08
N LEU A 159 19.09 13.01 1.92
CA LEU A 159 19.94 14.07 1.37
C LEU A 159 19.89 15.37 2.20
N ALA A 160 18.82 15.61 2.94
CA ALA A 160 18.76 16.74 3.88
C ALA A 160 19.65 16.51 5.10
N TYR A 161 19.74 15.27 5.61
CA TYR A 161 20.63 14.92 6.72
C TYR A 161 22.10 14.77 6.29
N PHE A 162 22.33 14.34 5.04
CA PHE A 162 23.66 14.08 4.48
C PHE A 162 23.82 14.84 3.16
N PRO A 163 23.97 16.18 3.22
CA PRO A 163 24.13 16.99 2.01
C PRO A 163 25.42 16.63 1.28
N ARG A 164 25.40 16.77 -0.04
CA ARG A 164 26.63 16.68 -0.85
C ARG A 164 27.60 17.78 -0.39
N ASN A 165 28.80 17.39 -0.04
CA ASN A 165 29.91 18.33 0.07
C ASN A 165 30.38 18.78 -1.30
#